data_d9a7aebec83f89a6321c61a92142f657
#
_entry.id   d9a7aebec83f89a6321c61a92142f657
#
_cell.length_a   1.000
_cell.length_b   1.000
_cell.length_c   1.000
_cell.angle_alpha   90.00
_cell.angle_beta   90.00
_cell.angle_gamma   90.00
#
_symmetry.space_group_name_H-M   'P 1'
#
loop_
_entity.id
_entity.type
_entity.pdbx_description
1 polymer ?
#
loop_
_entity_poly.entity_id
_entity_poly.type
_entity_poly.pdbx_seq_one_letter_code
_entity_poly.pdbx_strand_id
1 'polypeptide(L)'
;IPLAEVLEKFNVALGKAKFIVGQNVGFDVNIMGCEFYRLGVASPMGEMPILDTCTEVTASLLKLPGGRGGKFKLPTLTELHQYLFDQPFAEAHNATADVEATTRCFLELIRKEVFTKEELEVEPIYFKEFQSKNPDPFPLIGLKHINLKKASDAIREQLKASGVVTDAPILTETEKKDFSAAAFAHLHNHTQFSV
;
A
#
# COMPACT_ATOMS: atom_id res chain seq x y z
N ILE A 1 6.84 14.05 12.33
CA ILE A 1 7.19 12.93 13.23
C ILE A 1 8.49 12.34 12.72
N PRO A 2 9.51 12.11 13.59
CA PRO A 2 10.76 11.46 13.19
C PRO A 2 10.52 10.04 12.67
N LEU A 3 11.24 9.64 11.61
CA LEU A 3 11.09 8.32 10.99
C LEU A 3 11.32 7.18 12.00
N ALA A 4 12.31 7.31 12.87
CA ALA A 4 12.60 6.30 13.90
C ALA A 4 11.39 6.00 14.78
N GLU A 5 10.66 7.04 15.22
CA GLU A 5 9.44 6.88 16.02
C GLU A 5 8.32 6.18 15.24
N VAL A 6 8.21 6.45 13.93
CA VAL A 6 7.24 5.77 13.06
C VAL A 6 7.58 4.29 12.94
N LEU A 7 8.85 3.96 12.69
CA LEU A 7 9.30 2.57 12.56
C LEU A 7 9.16 1.78 13.86
N GLU A 8 9.41 2.42 15.01
CA GLU A 8 9.18 1.79 16.31
C GLU A 8 7.70 1.41 16.52
N LYS A 9 6.79 2.37 16.25
CA LYS A 9 5.34 2.11 16.33
C LYS A 9 4.90 1.02 15.34
N PHE A 10 5.50 1.02 14.15
CA PHE A 10 5.22 0.01 13.14
C PHE A 10 5.70 -1.39 13.59
N ASN A 11 6.90 -1.50 14.18
CA ASN A 11 7.41 -2.75 14.75
C ASN A 11 6.50 -3.30 15.87
N VAL A 12 5.97 -2.43 16.72
CA VAL A 12 5.01 -2.84 17.77
C VAL A 12 3.73 -3.42 17.12
N ALA A 13 3.28 -2.87 16.00
CA ALA A 13 2.14 -3.40 15.27
C ALA A 13 2.47 -4.74 14.60
N LEU A 14 3.64 -4.85 13.95
CA LEU A 14 4.11 -6.11 13.34
C LEU A 14 4.20 -7.24 14.36
N GLY A 15 4.70 -6.97 15.56
CA GLY A 15 4.80 -7.98 16.63
C GLY A 15 3.45 -8.54 17.11
N LYS A 16 2.33 -7.93 16.72
CA LYS A 16 0.96 -8.40 17.00
C LYS A 16 0.28 -9.05 15.80
N ALA A 17 0.91 -8.96 14.62
CA ALA A 17 0.37 -9.48 13.37
C ALA A 17 0.96 -10.86 13.07
N LYS A 18 0.17 -11.72 12.45
CA LYS A 18 0.62 -13.03 11.95
C LYS A 18 1.09 -12.93 10.50
N PHE A 19 0.45 -12.07 9.71
CA PHE A 19 0.71 -11.89 8.29
C PHE A 19 0.89 -10.41 7.93
N ILE A 20 1.65 -10.17 6.88
CA ILE A 20 1.62 -8.89 6.16
C ILE A 20 0.66 -9.07 4.98
N VAL A 21 -0.33 -8.21 4.89
CA VAL A 21 -1.32 -8.23 3.81
C VAL A 21 -1.21 -6.95 2.99
N GLY A 22 -1.23 -7.07 1.67
CA GLY A 22 -1.19 -5.90 0.79
C GLY A 22 -1.59 -6.20 -0.65
N GLN A 23 -1.56 -5.17 -1.46
CA GLN A 23 -1.75 -5.23 -2.90
C GLN A 23 -0.43 -4.88 -3.60
N ASN A 24 0.21 -5.85 -4.25
CA ASN A 24 1.58 -5.72 -4.76
C ASN A 24 2.57 -5.37 -3.63
N VAL A 25 2.40 -6.04 -2.51
CA VAL A 25 3.02 -5.74 -1.22
C VAL A 25 4.54 -5.84 -1.21
N GLY A 26 5.13 -6.56 -2.17
CA GLY A 26 6.59 -6.64 -2.31
C GLY A 26 7.28 -5.28 -2.43
N PHE A 27 6.60 -4.30 -3.06
CA PHE A 27 7.09 -2.93 -3.14
C PHE A 27 7.17 -2.28 -1.74
N ASP A 28 6.09 -2.38 -0.96
CA ASP A 28 6.00 -1.79 0.38
C ASP A 28 7.00 -2.43 1.34
N VAL A 29 7.12 -3.76 1.30
CA VAL A 29 8.08 -4.51 2.11
C VAL A 29 9.52 -4.09 1.81
N ASN A 30 9.87 -3.91 0.53
CA ASN A 30 11.20 -3.46 0.14
C ASN A 30 11.50 -2.04 0.61
N ILE A 31 10.56 -1.10 0.43
CA ILE A 31 10.72 0.28 0.88
C ILE A 31 10.90 0.34 2.41
N MET A 32 10.00 -0.33 3.15
CA MET A 32 10.08 -0.37 4.61
C MET A 32 11.35 -1.05 5.09
N GLY A 33 11.75 -2.16 4.45
CA GLY A 33 13.00 -2.86 4.74
C GLY A 33 14.23 -1.96 4.57
N CYS A 34 14.27 -1.14 3.51
CA CYS A 34 15.32 -0.15 3.30
C CYS A 34 15.36 0.90 4.42
N GLU A 35 14.21 1.36 4.90
CA GLU A 35 14.16 2.34 5.99
C GLU A 35 14.60 1.75 7.34
N PHE A 36 14.19 0.52 7.64
CA PHE A 36 14.68 -0.22 8.81
C PHE A 36 16.20 -0.39 8.76
N TYR A 37 16.73 -0.84 7.61
CA TYR A 37 18.17 -1.02 7.42
C TYR A 37 18.93 0.30 7.58
N ARG A 38 18.43 1.39 6.98
CA ARG A 38 19.07 2.72 7.02
C ARG A 38 19.21 3.27 8.43
N LEU A 39 18.24 2.99 9.30
CA LEU A 39 18.25 3.43 10.69
C LEU A 39 18.86 2.39 11.64
N GLY A 40 19.28 1.24 11.15
CA GLY A 40 19.84 0.16 11.98
C GLY A 40 18.82 -0.44 12.95
N VAL A 41 17.53 -0.39 12.61
CA VAL A 41 16.43 -0.90 13.44
C VAL A 41 16.09 -2.31 13.01
N ALA A 42 16.18 -3.28 13.91
CA ALA A 42 15.75 -4.64 13.65
C ALA A 42 14.22 -4.70 13.47
N SER A 43 13.75 -5.51 12.53
CA SER A 43 12.32 -5.71 12.28
C SER A 43 12.02 -7.16 11.92
N PRO A 44 10.91 -7.74 12.40
CA PRO A 44 10.49 -9.09 12.02
C PRO A 44 9.94 -9.16 10.60
N MET A 45 9.76 -8.04 9.90
CA MET A 45 9.03 -7.93 8.63
C MET A 45 9.57 -8.87 7.55
N GLY A 46 10.91 -9.08 7.50
CA GLY A 46 11.54 -9.94 6.50
C GLY A 46 11.26 -11.44 6.67
N GLU A 47 10.80 -11.85 7.85
CA GLU A 47 10.50 -13.25 8.19
C GLU A 47 9.00 -13.53 8.25
N MET A 48 8.17 -12.48 8.17
CA MET A 48 6.72 -12.63 8.26
C MET A 48 6.13 -13.17 6.96
N PRO A 49 5.17 -14.10 7.02
CA PRO A 49 4.46 -14.55 5.83
C PRO A 49 3.64 -13.42 5.22
N ILE A 50 3.62 -13.38 3.88
CA ILE A 50 3.00 -12.34 3.08
C ILE A 50 1.80 -12.91 2.35
N LEU A 51 0.66 -12.21 2.42
CA LEU A 51 -0.55 -12.48 1.66
C LEU A 51 -0.82 -11.31 0.71
N ASP A 52 -0.53 -11.52 -0.57
CA ASP A 52 -0.70 -10.50 -1.60
C ASP A 52 -2.03 -10.69 -2.32
N THR A 53 -2.79 -9.63 -2.49
CA THR A 53 -4.03 -9.64 -3.28
C THR A 53 -3.78 -9.44 -4.79
N CYS A 54 -2.54 -9.12 -5.19
CA CYS A 54 -2.11 -8.95 -6.58
C CYS A 54 -1.32 -10.17 -7.08
N THR A 55 -2.02 -11.23 -7.39
CA THR A 55 -1.42 -12.53 -7.77
C THR A 55 -1.92 -13.04 -9.12
N GLU A 56 -1.28 -14.08 -9.65
CA GLU A 56 -1.79 -14.78 -10.84
C GLU A 56 -3.15 -15.44 -10.59
N VAL A 57 -3.47 -15.79 -9.36
CA VAL A 57 -4.78 -16.34 -8.97
C VAL A 57 -5.85 -15.27 -9.15
N THR A 58 -5.64 -14.08 -8.59
CA THR A 58 -6.57 -12.96 -8.78
C THR A 58 -6.62 -12.46 -10.22
N ALA A 59 -5.49 -12.48 -10.96
CA ALA A 59 -5.48 -12.20 -12.39
C ALA A 59 -6.35 -13.18 -13.19
N SER A 60 -6.28 -14.46 -12.84
CA SER A 60 -7.10 -15.51 -13.46
C SER A 60 -8.59 -15.41 -13.09
N LEU A 61 -8.88 -14.83 -11.93
CA LEU A 61 -10.24 -14.54 -11.49
C LEU A 61 -10.87 -13.42 -12.33
N LEU A 62 -10.12 -12.31 -12.53
CA LEU A 62 -10.59 -11.14 -13.28
C LEU A 62 -10.51 -11.32 -14.80
N LYS A 63 -9.56 -12.10 -15.30
CA LYS A 63 -9.31 -12.37 -16.72
C LYS A 63 -9.10 -11.11 -17.56
N LEU A 64 -8.43 -10.11 -16.99
CA LEU A 64 -8.12 -8.88 -17.70
C LEU A 64 -7.08 -9.12 -18.80
N PRO A 65 -7.26 -8.56 -20.02
CA PRO A 65 -6.30 -8.70 -21.10
C PRO A 65 -5.02 -7.90 -20.83
N GLY A 66 -3.92 -8.24 -21.48
CA GLY A 66 -2.67 -7.45 -21.48
C GLY A 66 -1.57 -7.99 -20.58
N GLY A 67 -1.69 -9.19 -20.03
CA GLY A 67 -0.60 -9.88 -19.32
C GLY A 67 0.49 -10.34 -20.28
N ARG A 68 1.72 -10.47 -19.78
CA ARG A 68 2.87 -10.94 -20.57
C ARG A 68 2.82 -12.46 -20.77
N GLY A 69 3.27 -12.93 -21.94
CA GLY A 69 3.40 -14.37 -22.20
C GLY A 69 2.07 -15.12 -22.29
N GLY A 70 1.00 -14.48 -22.72
CA GLY A 70 -0.32 -15.10 -22.82
C GLY A 70 -1.08 -15.24 -21.49
N LYS A 71 -0.54 -14.71 -20.40
CA LYS A 71 -1.20 -14.66 -19.09
C LYS A 71 -2.20 -13.51 -19.02
N PHE A 72 -3.05 -13.53 -18.00
CA PHE A 72 -3.88 -12.39 -17.67
C PHE A 72 -3.06 -11.27 -17.01
N LYS A 73 -3.51 -10.03 -17.16
CA LYS A 73 -2.92 -8.87 -16.49
C LYS A 73 -3.16 -8.98 -14.98
N LEU A 74 -2.13 -8.73 -14.19
CA LEU A 74 -2.27 -8.57 -12.74
C LEU A 74 -3.17 -7.37 -12.44
N PRO A 75 -4.18 -7.53 -11.57
CA PRO A 75 -5.13 -6.48 -11.31
C PRO A 75 -4.53 -5.34 -10.48
N THR A 76 -4.90 -4.12 -10.81
CA THR A 76 -4.75 -3.00 -9.87
C THR A 76 -5.76 -3.15 -8.73
N LEU A 77 -5.53 -2.43 -7.62
CA LEU A 77 -6.47 -2.44 -6.49
C LEU A 77 -7.87 -1.97 -6.91
N THR A 78 -7.95 -0.95 -7.75
CA THR A 78 -9.23 -0.44 -8.29
C THR A 78 -9.96 -1.48 -9.12
N GLU A 79 -9.25 -2.20 -9.99
CA GLU A 79 -9.85 -3.26 -10.82
C GLU A 79 -10.33 -4.43 -9.96
N LEU A 80 -9.54 -4.83 -8.95
CA LEU A 80 -9.92 -5.90 -8.03
C LEU A 80 -11.15 -5.50 -7.20
N HIS A 81 -11.15 -4.28 -6.65
CA HIS A 81 -12.26 -3.77 -5.85
C HIS A 81 -13.53 -3.66 -6.70
N GLN A 82 -13.44 -3.13 -7.94
CA GLN A 82 -14.57 -3.06 -8.87
C GLN A 82 -15.13 -4.45 -9.18
N TYR A 83 -14.26 -5.44 -9.38
CA TYR A 83 -14.68 -6.81 -9.66
C TYR A 83 -15.40 -7.47 -8.46
N LEU A 84 -14.90 -7.23 -7.24
CA LEU A 84 -15.45 -7.90 -6.05
C LEU A 84 -16.74 -7.26 -5.52
N PHE A 85 -16.90 -5.94 -5.70
CA PHE A 85 -17.98 -5.17 -5.08
C PHE A 85 -18.90 -4.45 -6.09
N ASP A 86 -18.60 -4.56 -7.38
CA ASP A 86 -19.28 -3.82 -8.45
C ASP A 86 -19.31 -2.28 -8.23
N GLN A 87 -18.31 -1.79 -7.54
CA GLN A 87 -18.17 -0.37 -7.20
C GLN A 87 -16.70 0.04 -7.24
N PRO A 88 -16.34 1.19 -7.87
CA PRO A 88 -15.03 1.78 -7.67
C PRO A 88 -14.93 2.29 -6.23
N PHE A 89 -13.73 2.30 -5.64
CA PHE A 89 -13.54 3.01 -4.39
C PHE A 89 -13.08 4.46 -4.64
N ALA A 90 -13.54 5.34 -3.77
CA ALA A 90 -13.18 6.76 -3.85
C ALA A 90 -11.77 7.01 -3.32
N GLU A 91 -11.12 8.06 -3.84
CA GLU A 91 -9.81 8.54 -3.36
C GLU A 91 -8.66 7.53 -3.52
N ALA A 92 -8.64 6.75 -4.62
CA ALA A 92 -7.46 5.96 -5.00
C ALA A 92 -6.19 6.84 -4.91
N HIS A 93 -5.08 6.25 -4.42
CA HIS A 93 -3.82 6.93 -4.06
C HIS A 93 -3.85 7.74 -2.75
N ASN A 94 -4.90 7.61 -1.95
CA ASN A 94 -4.88 7.98 -0.55
C ASN A 94 -4.55 6.74 0.28
N ALA A 95 -3.45 6.76 1.04
CA ALA A 95 -2.97 5.58 1.77
C ALA A 95 -4.05 4.94 2.67
N THR A 96 -4.90 5.74 3.31
CA THR A 96 -5.98 5.21 4.16
C THR A 96 -7.08 4.56 3.33
N ALA A 97 -7.45 5.16 2.17
CA ALA A 97 -8.43 4.58 1.26
C ALA A 97 -7.90 3.29 0.63
N ASP A 98 -6.62 3.26 0.25
CA ASP A 98 -5.98 2.08 -0.30
C ASP A 98 -5.91 0.94 0.73
N VAL A 99 -5.60 1.24 1.99
CA VAL A 99 -5.63 0.26 3.09
C VAL A 99 -7.05 -0.28 3.31
N GLU A 100 -8.07 0.59 3.31
CA GLU A 100 -9.47 0.17 3.43
C GLU A 100 -9.89 -0.74 2.28
N ALA A 101 -9.61 -0.33 1.04
CA ALA A 101 -9.94 -1.11 -0.15
C ALA A 101 -9.21 -2.46 -0.16
N THR A 102 -7.91 -2.46 0.18
CA THR A 102 -7.11 -3.70 0.27
C THR A 102 -7.67 -4.64 1.33
N THR A 103 -8.00 -4.13 2.51
CA THR A 103 -8.58 -4.94 3.60
C THR A 103 -9.92 -5.56 3.17
N ARG A 104 -10.79 -4.78 2.55
CA ARG A 104 -12.07 -5.29 2.02
C ARG A 104 -11.86 -6.36 0.96
N CYS A 105 -10.98 -6.11 0.00
CA CYS A 105 -10.65 -7.08 -1.05
C CYS A 105 -10.09 -8.37 -0.43
N PHE A 106 -9.17 -8.28 0.50
CA PHE A 106 -8.58 -9.43 1.17
C PHE A 106 -9.63 -10.29 1.90
N LEU A 107 -10.48 -9.67 2.70
CA LEU A 107 -11.55 -10.37 3.44
C LEU A 107 -12.57 -11.01 2.48
N GLU A 108 -12.90 -10.33 1.38
CA GLU A 108 -13.80 -10.87 0.36
C GLU A 108 -13.17 -12.04 -0.40
N LEU A 109 -11.86 -12.00 -0.67
CA LEU A 109 -11.12 -13.10 -1.28
C LEU A 109 -11.08 -14.32 -0.35
N ILE A 110 -10.97 -14.13 0.98
CA ILE A 110 -11.12 -15.22 1.96
C ILE A 110 -12.55 -15.79 1.90
N ARG A 111 -13.56 -14.94 1.90
CA ARG A 111 -14.96 -15.35 1.84
C ARG A 111 -15.28 -16.17 0.58
N LYS A 112 -14.60 -15.86 -0.53
CA LYS A 112 -14.68 -16.57 -1.82
C LYS A 112 -13.73 -17.77 -1.93
N GLU A 113 -13.00 -18.11 -0.88
CA GLU A 113 -12.02 -19.21 -0.84
C GLU A 113 -10.94 -19.09 -1.93
N VAL A 114 -10.52 -17.86 -2.25
CA VAL A 114 -9.46 -17.61 -3.25
C VAL A 114 -8.08 -17.90 -2.64
N PHE A 115 -7.90 -17.59 -1.35
CA PHE A 115 -6.74 -18.03 -0.58
C PHE A 115 -6.93 -19.47 -0.11
N THR A 116 -5.85 -20.24 -0.12
CA THR A 116 -5.85 -21.62 0.37
C THR A 116 -5.76 -21.67 1.90
N LYS A 117 -6.13 -22.80 2.48
CA LYS A 117 -5.99 -23.04 3.92
C LYS A 117 -4.52 -23.04 4.37
N GLU A 118 -3.62 -23.49 3.47
CA GLU A 118 -2.18 -23.50 3.70
C GLU A 118 -1.63 -22.08 3.76
N GLU A 119 -2.02 -21.19 2.83
CA GLU A 119 -1.61 -19.78 2.84
C GLU A 119 -2.09 -19.04 4.08
N LEU A 120 -3.31 -19.30 4.52
CA LEU A 120 -3.89 -18.68 5.72
C LEU A 120 -3.49 -19.38 7.01
N GLU A 121 -2.84 -20.56 6.94
CA GLU A 121 -2.50 -21.42 8.07
C GLU A 121 -3.72 -21.70 8.96
N VAL A 122 -4.81 -22.14 8.34
CA VAL A 122 -6.09 -22.43 9.01
C VAL A 122 -6.61 -23.82 8.68
N GLU A 123 -7.49 -24.34 9.54
CA GLU A 123 -8.20 -25.58 9.26
C GLU A 123 -9.32 -25.39 8.22
N PRO A 124 -9.69 -26.40 7.43
CA PRO A 124 -10.72 -26.29 6.39
C PRO A 124 -12.06 -25.77 6.88
N ILE A 125 -12.40 -26.04 8.15
CA ILE A 125 -13.65 -25.58 8.77
C ILE A 125 -13.72 -24.05 8.85
N TYR A 126 -12.58 -23.38 8.88
CA TYR A 126 -12.48 -21.93 8.99
C TYR A 126 -13.28 -21.19 7.91
N PHE A 127 -13.19 -21.66 6.64
CA PHE A 127 -13.91 -21.01 5.54
C PHE A 127 -15.44 -21.05 5.74
N LYS A 128 -15.96 -22.20 6.16
CA LYS A 128 -17.40 -22.35 6.44
C LYS A 128 -17.86 -21.45 7.59
N GLU A 129 -17.05 -21.39 8.65
CA GLU A 129 -17.35 -20.51 9.79
C GLU A 129 -17.23 -19.04 9.39
N PHE A 130 -16.22 -18.69 8.60
CA PHE A 130 -16.00 -17.32 8.13
C PHE A 130 -17.16 -16.86 7.24
N GLN A 131 -17.60 -17.69 6.28
CA GLN A 131 -18.74 -17.42 5.41
C GLN A 131 -20.04 -17.33 6.21
N SER A 132 -20.26 -18.23 7.18
CA SER A 132 -21.44 -18.21 8.02
C SER A 132 -21.56 -16.93 8.85
N LYS A 133 -20.42 -16.41 9.33
CA LYS A 133 -20.35 -15.14 10.09
C LYS A 133 -20.41 -13.91 9.18
N ASN A 134 -20.05 -14.04 7.91
CA ASN A 134 -19.98 -12.97 6.92
C ASN A 134 -20.73 -13.39 5.64
N PRO A 135 -22.08 -13.52 5.67
CA PRO A 135 -22.86 -14.00 4.54
C PRO A 135 -22.85 -13.03 3.35
N ASP A 136 -22.74 -11.74 3.63
CA ASP A 136 -22.77 -10.67 2.63
C ASP A 136 -21.36 -10.17 2.28
N PRO A 137 -21.17 -9.51 1.13
CA PRO A 137 -19.93 -8.84 0.79
C PRO A 137 -19.51 -7.81 1.84
N PHE A 138 -18.22 -7.71 2.11
CA PHE A 138 -17.71 -6.83 3.16
C PHE A 138 -18.08 -5.37 2.90
N PRO A 139 -18.75 -4.68 3.88
CA PRO A 139 -19.08 -3.27 3.78
C PRO A 139 -17.82 -2.41 3.87
N LEU A 140 -17.97 -1.09 3.63
CA LEU A 140 -16.94 -0.13 3.97
C LEU A 140 -16.62 -0.20 5.46
N ILE A 141 -15.33 -0.22 5.80
CA ILE A 141 -14.84 -0.27 7.19
C ILE A 141 -15.04 1.10 7.85
N GLY A 142 -15.06 2.16 7.02
CA GLY A 142 -15.27 3.53 7.48
C GLY A 142 -14.03 4.14 8.15
N LEU A 143 -12.84 3.81 7.64
CA LEU A 143 -11.62 4.45 8.09
C LEU A 143 -11.69 5.94 7.80
N LYS A 144 -11.34 6.76 8.80
CA LYS A 144 -11.33 8.22 8.63
C LYS A 144 -10.18 8.63 7.71
N HIS A 145 -10.52 9.15 6.54
CA HIS A 145 -9.56 9.67 5.58
C HIS A 145 -9.22 11.11 5.92
N ILE A 146 -7.94 11.41 6.00
CA ILE A 146 -7.45 12.78 6.01
C ILE A 146 -6.80 13.02 4.66
N ASN A 147 -7.42 13.88 3.84
CA ASN A 147 -6.78 14.32 2.62
C ASN A 147 -5.61 15.25 2.98
N LEU A 148 -4.42 14.67 3.04
CA LEU A 148 -3.19 15.37 3.46
C LEU A 148 -2.88 16.58 2.57
N LYS A 149 -3.22 16.52 1.28
CA LYS A 149 -3.05 17.65 0.37
C LYS A 149 -3.95 18.82 0.78
N LYS A 150 -5.26 18.58 0.95
CA LYS A 150 -6.20 19.61 1.42
C LYS A 150 -5.82 20.15 2.79
N ALA A 151 -5.40 19.27 3.71
CA ALA A 151 -4.94 19.68 5.04
C ALA A 151 -3.68 20.56 4.96
N SER A 152 -2.71 20.19 4.13
CA SER A 152 -1.50 20.98 3.89
C SER A 152 -1.80 22.33 3.25
N ASP A 153 -2.67 22.35 2.26
CA ASP A 153 -3.07 23.59 1.58
C ASP A 153 -3.82 24.53 2.55
N ALA A 154 -4.71 24.01 3.38
CA ALA A 154 -5.40 24.78 4.43
C ALA A 154 -4.41 25.39 5.46
N ILE A 155 -3.40 24.62 5.88
CA ILE A 155 -2.33 25.10 6.77
C ILE A 155 -1.52 26.22 6.08
N ARG A 156 -1.16 26.04 4.80
CA ARG A 156 -0.44 27.07 4.03
C ARG A 156 -1.24 28.37 3.91
N GLU A 157 -2.54 28.27 3.66
CA GLU A 157 -3.42 29.45 3.62
C GLU A 157 -3.50 30.15 4.97
N GLN A 158 -3.63 29.39 6.06
CA GLN A 158 -3.62 29.95 7.42
C GLN A 158 -2.29 30.65 7.75
N LEU A 159 -1.17 30.05 7.38
CA LEU A 159 0.17 30.65 7.57
C LEU A 159 0.34 31.93 6.76
N LYS A 160 -0.13 31.96 5.51
CA LYS A 160 -0.14 33.18 4.68
C LYS A 160 -1.03 34.26 5.30
N ALA A 161 -2.20 33.92 5.80
CA ALA A 161 -3.14 34.85 6.43
C ALA A 161 -2.59 35.40 7.76
N SER A 162 -1.77 34.62 8.49
CA SER A 162 -1.12 35.05 9.74
C SER A 162 0.19 35.83 9.52
N GLY A 163 0.58 36.11 8.27
CA GLY A 163 1.80 36.88 7.95
C GLY A 163 3.11 36.11 8.21
N VAL A 164 3.03 34.83 8.54
CA VAL A 164 4.20 33.95 8.63
C VAL A 164 4.54 33.51 7.22
N VAL A 165 5.46 34.25 6.57
CA VAL A 165 6.03 33.86 5.28
C VAL A 165 6.93 32.66 5.52
N THR A 166 6.41 31.46 5.31
CA THR A 166 7.25 30.27 5.15
C THR A 166 7.63 30.19 3.67
N ASP A 167 8.48 31.07 3.23
CA ASP A 167 9.26 30.80 2.03
C ASP A 167 10.17 29.61 2.37
N ALA A 168 9.75 28.42 2.02
CA ALA A 168 10.72 27.38 1.75
C ALA A 168 11.71 28.00 0.75
N PRO A 169 13.01 27.98 0.99
CA PRO A 169 13.95 28.59 0.09
C PRO A 169 13.73 28.00 -1.29
N ILE A 170 13.15 28.79 -2.19
CA ILE A 170 13.19 28.48 -3.62
C ILE A 170 14.69 28.56 -3.90
N LEU A 171 15.31 27.40 -4.12
CA LEU A 171 16.69 27.34 -4.59
C LEU A 171 16.75 28.24 -5.82
N THR A 172 17.31 29.41 -5.68
CA THR A 172 17.50 30.34 -6.78
C THR A 172 18.40 29.67 -7.80
N GLU A 173 18.26 30.00 -9.08
CA GLU A 173 19.07 29.39 -10.15
C GLU A 173 20.58 29.47 -9.89
N THR A 174 21.00 30.42 -9.07
CA THR A 174 22.40 30.61 -8.64
C THR A 174 22.91 29.52 -7.69
N GLU A 175 22.06 28.71 -7.07
CA GLU A 175 22.46 27.60 -6.19
C GLU A 175 22.41 26.22 -6.91
N LYS A 176 22.21 26.19 -8.19
CA LYS A 176 22.39 24.97 -8.99
C LYS A 176 23.89 24.63 -8.95
N LYS A 177 24.25 23.74 -8.03
CA LYS A 177 25.63 23.20 -8.00
C LYS A 177 25.89 22.51 -9.32
N ASP A 178 26.99 22.84 -9.95
CA ASP A 178 27.47 22.10 -11.12
C ASP A 178 27.93 20.72 -10.69
N PHE A 179 27.12 19.71 -11.06
CA PHE A 179 27.41 18.31 -10.82
C PHE A 179 28.08 17.62 -12.00
N SER A 180 28.58 18.37 -13.00
CA SER A 180 29.19 17.81 -14.21
C SER A 180 30.37 16.91 -13.95
N ALA A 181 31.10 17.16 -12.82
CA ALA A 181 32.23 16.36 -12.36
C ALA A 181 31.90 15.33 -11.28
N ALA A 182 30.65 15.23 -10.86
CA ALA A 182 30.22 14.23 -9.86
C ALA A 182 30.21 12.84 -10.46
N ALA A 183 30.88 11.88 -9.82
CA ALA A 183 30.70 10.46 -10.14
C ALA A 183 29.27 10.04 -9.76
N PHE A 184 28.36 10.11 -10.73
CA PHE A 184 26.94 9.84 -10.54
C PHE A 184 26.61 8.44 -11.05
N ALA A 185 26.19 7.56 -10.16
CA ALA A 185 25.61 6.27 -10.55
C ALA A 185 24.11 6.45 -10.74
N HIS A 186 23.63 6.45 -12.00
CA HIS A 186 22.23 6.46 -12.32
C HIS A 186 21.66 5.06 -12.11
N LEU A 187 21.04 4.82 -10.96
CA LEU A 187 20.18 3.66 -10.76
C LEU A 187 18.88 3.94 -11.51
N HIS A 188 18.74 3.34 -12.68
CA HIS A 188 17.49 3.39 -13.45
C HIS A 188 16.45 2.55 -12.74
N ASN A 189 15.73 3.16 -11.83
CA ASN A 189 14.64 2.52 -11.14
C ASN A 189 13.37 2.72 -11.99
N HIS A 190 13.02 1.71 -12.79
CA HIS A 190 11.71 1.64 -13.41
C HIS A 190 10.70 1.32 -12.32
N THR A 191 10.16 2.35 -11.71
CA THR A 191 8.93 2.19 -10.95
C THR A 191 7.78 2.00 -11.94
N GLN A 192 6.76 1.24 -11.57
CA GLN A 192 5.55 1.00 -12.37
C GLN A 192 4.80 2.30 -12.74
N PHE A 193 5.27 3.45 -12.27
CA PHE A 193 4.74 4.80 -12.44
C PHE A 193 5.62 5.72 -13.29
N SER A 194 6.77 5.25 -13.78
CA SER A 194 7.53 6.00 -14.79
C SER A 194 6.91 5.70 -16.17
N VAL A 195 6.09 6.63 -16.64
CA VAL A 195 5.60 6.71 -18.01
C VAL A 195 6.74 7.21 -18.90
#